data_2a41c151f298936ab35d85d14fc72ca4
#
_entry.id   2a41c151f298936ab35d85d14fc72ca4
#
_cell.length_a   1.000
_cell.length_b   1.000
_cell.length_c   1.000
_cell.angle_alpha   90.00
_cell.angle_beta   90.00
_cell.angle_gamma   90.00
#
_symmetry.space_group_name_H-M   'P 1'
#
loop_
_entity.id
_entity.type
_entity.pdbx_description
1 polymer ?
#
loop_
_entity_poly.entity_id
_entity_poly.type
_entity_poly.pdbx_seq_one_letter_code
_entity_poly.pdbx_strand_id
1 'polypeptide(L)'
;MPSTAGNDEISALVRDFAETPGHLIRRAYQAHTQLWAEVVPVDITGSQYILLCALAVHGDLDQVSVGRLTSLDRSSIAELASRMARRGLIQRRRDERDGRKRVLRITEEGARTVAAAAPYVHRLGQRLFAQFDEAERAQFLDYLGRVGDQANRG
;
A
#
# COMPACT_ATOMS: atom_id res chain seq x y z
N MET A 1 -26.59 31.40 -20.13
CA MET A 1 -25.30 31.88 -19.60
C MET A 1 -25.21 31.48 -18.16
N PRO A 2 -24.26 30.63 -17.76
CA PRO A 2 -24.03 30.34 -16.34
C PRO A 2 -23.56 31.64 -15.67
N SER A 3 -24.15 31.95 -14.52
CA SER A 3 -23.91 33.16 -13.76
C SER A 3 -22.46 33.23 -13.31
N THR A 4 -21.76 34.31 -13.65
CA THR A 4 -20.37 34.61 -13.23
C THR A 4 -20.21 34.55 -11.70
N ALA A 5 -21.25 34.92 -10.94
CA ALA A 5 -21.25 34.88 -9.47
C ALA A 5 -21.05 33.47 -8.88
N GLY A 6 -21.64 32.44 -9.49
CA GLY A 6 -21.46 31.05 -9.02
C GLY A 6 -20.04 30.50 -9.25
N ASN A 7 -19.35 30.98 -10.28
CA ASN A 7 -18.01 30.55 -10.60
C ASN A 7 -16.97 31.19 -9.66
N ASP A 8 -17.20 32.46 -9.27
CA ASP A 8 -16.33 33.18 -8.32
C ASP A 8 -16.46 32.60 -6.90
N GLU A 9 -17.65 32.17 -6.50
CA GLU A 9 -17.92 31.55 -5.21
C GLU A 9 -17.28 30.14 -5.12
N ILE A 10 -17.41 29.34 -6.18
CA ILE A 10 -16.72 28.03 -6.27
C ILE A 10 -15.21 28.23 -6.26
N SER A 11 -14.68 29.20 -7.01
CA SER A 11 -13.24 29.49 -7.06
C SER A 11 -12.70 29.92 -5.69
N ALA A 12 -13.50 30.63 -4.89
CA ALA A 12 -13.11 30.97 -3.51
C ALA A 12 -13.08 29.75 -2.58
N LEU A 13 -14.07 28.83 -2.71
CA LEU A 13 -14.14 27.61 -1.90
C LEU A 13 -13.03 26.61 -2.22
N VAL A 14 -12.55 26.54 -3.45
CA VAL A 14 -11.52 25.60 -3.90
C VAL A 14 -10.14 26.23 -4.09
N ARG A 15 -9.98 27.48 -3.68
CA ARG A 15 -8.73 28.24 -3.88
C ARG A 15 -7.50 27.49 -3.37
N ASP A 16 -7.64 26.80 -2.25
CA ASP A 16 -6.57 26.09 -1.58
C ASP A 16 -6.66 24.56 -1.78
N PHE A 17 -7.34 24.10 -2.86
CA PHE A 17 -7.51 22.65 -3.06
C PHE A 17 -6.16 21.91 -3.12
N ALA A 18 -5.11 22.56 -3.62
CA ALA A 18 -3.76 21.98 -3.71
C ALA A 18 -3.15 21.68 -2.35
N GLU A 19 -3.61 22.34 -1.28
CA GLU A 19 -3.15 22.16 0.10
C GLU A 19 -4.08 21.25 0.91
N THR A 20 -5.18 20.76 0.30
CA THR A 20 -6.09 19.86 1.01
C THR A 20 -5.38 18.53 1.36
N PRO A 21 -5.58 18.00 2.58
CA PRO A 21 -4.92 16.76 3.02
C PRO A 21 -5.11 15.60 2.03
N GLY A 22 -6.33 15.41 1.51
CA GLY A 22 -6.63 14.35 0.55
C GLY A 22 -5.83 14.48 -0.75
N HIS A 23 -5.66 15.72 -1.25
CA HIS A 23 -4.85 15.97 -2.44
C HIS A 23 -3.36 15.71 -2.20
N LEU A 24 -2.83 16.15 -1.06
CA LEU A 24 -1.42 15.92 -0.70
C LEU A 24 -1.11 14.43 -0.52
N ILE A 25 -1.97 13.68 0.15
CA ILE A 25 -1.84 12.23 0.30
C ILE A 25 -1.86 11.54 -1.07
N ARG A 26 -2.79 11.93 -1.96
CA ARG A 26 -2.84 11.39 -3.32
C ARG A 26 -1.56 11.69 -4.10
N ARG A 27 -1.04 12.91 -4.04
CA ARG A 27 0.23 13.29 -4.69
C ARG A 27 1.39 12.47 -4.16
N ALA A 28 1.49 12.31 -2.85
CA ALA A 28 2.54 11.49 -2.23
C ALA A 28 2.45 10.02 -2.69
N TYR A 29 1.25 9.46 -2.74
CA TYR A 29 1.03 8.10 -3.25
C TYR A 29 1.39 7.96 -4.73
N GLN A 30 1.07 8.96 -5.58
CA GLN A 30 1.46 8.95 -6.99
C GLN A 30 2.98 9.01 -7.16
N ALA A 31 3.67 9.87 -6.39
CA ALA A 31 5.13 9.93 -6.39
C ALA A 31 5.76 8.59 -5.99
N HIS A 32 5.24 7.95 -4.94
CA HIS A 32 5.66 6.61 -4.56
C HIS A 32 5.45 5.58 -5.69
N THR A 33 4.29 5.60 -6.36
CA THR A 33 3.97 4.65 -7.43
C THR A 33 4.88 4.84 -8.65
N GLN A 34 5.18 6.08 -9.01
CA GLN A 34 6.12 6.39 -10.10
C GLN A 34 7.53 5.91 -9.77
N LEU A 35 8.01 6.22 -8.56
CA LEU A 35 9.33 5.76 -8.10
C LEU A 35 9.40 4.24 -8.02
N TRP A 36 8.30 3.57 -7.66
CA TRP A 36 8.24 2.10 -7.67
C TRP A 36 8.53 1.56 -9.07
N ALA A 37 7.84 2.07 -10.08
CA ALA A 37 8.02 1.64 -11.46
C ALA A 37 9.44 1.90 -12.01
N GLU A 38 10.08 2.98 -11.54
CA GLU A 38 11.44 3.33 -11.95
C GLU A 38 12.53 2.50 -11.25
N VAL A 39 12.33 2.20 -9.96
CA VAL A 39 13.40 1.71 -9.08
C VAL A 39 13.34 0.21 -8.87
N VAL A 40 12.14 -0.39 -8.87
CA VAL A 40 11.95 -1.82 -8.56
C VAL A 40 11.84 -2.62 -9.87
N PRO A 41 12.91 -3.31 -10.31
CA PRO A 41 12.92 -4.05 -11.58
C PRO A 41 12.27 -5.43 -11.48
N VAL A 42 11.66 -5.75 -10.33
CA VAL A 42 10.95 -7.00 -10.09
C VAL A 42 9.50 -6.84 -10.49
N ASP A 43 8.95 -7.81 -11.22
CA ASP A 43 7.56 -7.77 -11.71
C ASP A 43 6.54 -8.01 -10.61
N ILE A 44 6.50 -7.08 -9.65
CA ILE A 44 5.47 -6.98 -8.61
C ILE A 44 5.11 -5.51 -8.35
N THR A 45 3.86 -5.28 -7.97
CA THR A 45 3.41 -3.96 -7.50
C THR A 45 3.71 -3.77 -6.01
N GLY A 46 3.66 -2.52 -5.54
CA GLY A 46 3.80 -2.21 -4.11
C GLY A 46 2.78 -2.96 -3.24
N SER A 47 1.52 -3.08 -3.68
CA SER A 47 0.49 -3.84 -2.96
C SER A 47 0.79 -5.34 -2.90
N GLN A 48 1.34 -5.92 -3.97
CA GLN A 48 1.78 -7.31 -3.98
C GLN A 48 2.96 -7.53 -3.02
N TYR A 49 3.93 -6.62 -3.03
CA TYR A 49 5.08 -6.65 -2.13
C TYR A 49 4.64 -6.60 -0.66
N ILE A 50 3.75 -5.65 -0.29
CA ILE A 50 3.24 -5.53 1.08
C ILE A 50 2.51 -6.80 1.51
N LEU A 51 1.67 -7.40 0.64
CA LEU A 51 1.00 -8.66 0.95
C LEU A 51 1.98 -9.80 1.18
N LEU A 52 2.99 -9.94 0.33
CA LEU A 52 4.04 -10.95 0.51
C LEU A 52 4.83 -10.74 1.81
N CYS A 53 5.17 -9.50 2.14
CA CYS A 53 5.85 -9.16 3.40
C CYS A 53 4.98 -9.53 4.62
N ALA A 54 3.68 -9.23 4.59
CA ALA A 54 2.76 -9.59 5.67
C ALA A 54 2.73 -11.11 5.88
N LEU A 55 2.64 -11.89 4.81
CA LEU A 55 2.69 -13.36 4.88
C LEU A 55 4.05 -13.90 5.32
N ALA A 56 5.15 -13.27 4.92
CA ALA A 56 6.49 -13.67 5.33
C ALA A 56 6.73 -13.46 6.83
N VAL A 57 6.19 -12.38 7.39
CA VAL A 57 6.37 -12.02 8.81
C VAL A 57 5.42 -12.77 9.72
N HIS A 58 4.15 -12.89 9.33
CA HIS A 58 3.08 -13.40 10.19
C HIS A 58 2.66 -14.84 9.89
N GLY A 59 3.19 -15.45 8.82
CA GLY A 59 2.80 -16.80 8.39
C GLY A 59 1.45 -16.81 7.68
N ASP A 60 0.67 -17.85 7.93
CA ASP A 60 -0.65 -18.04 7.32
C ASP A 60 -1.64 -17.01 7.83
N LEU A 61 -2.24 -16.26 6.90
CA LEU A 61 -3.21 -15.21 7.21
C LEU A 61 -4.52 -15.44 6.43
N ASP A 62 -5.66 -15.23 7.09
CA ASP A 62 -6.92 -15.09 6.41
C ASP A 62 -7.06 -13.70 5.74
N GLN A 63 -8.05 -13.54 4.86
CA GLN A 63 -8.22 -12.29 4.12
C GLN A 63 -8.55 -11.08 5.02
N VAL A 64 -9.19 -11.30 6.16
CA VAL A 64 -9.50 -10.23 7.12
C VAL A 64 -8.23 -9.72 7.77
N SER A 65 -7.36 -10.63 8.21
CA SER A 65 -6.05 -10.31 8.79
C SER A 65 -5.14 -9.61 7.78
N VAL A 66 -5.12 -10.09 6.52
CA VAL A 66 -4.42 -9.40 5.43
C VAL A 66 -4.94 -7.97 5.27
N GLY A 67 -6.26 -7.77 5.25
CA GLY A 67 -6.85 -6.43 5.12
C GLY A 67 -6.39 -5.46 6.21
N ARG A 68 -6.39 -5.92 7.47
CA ARG A 68 -5.91 -5.10 8.60
C ARG A 68 -4.44 -4.73 8.49
N LEU A 69 -3.59 -5.67 8.04
CA LEU A 69 -2.15 -5.46 7.95
C LEU A 69 -1.73 -4.62 6.74
N THR A 70 -2.49 -4.69 5.64
CA THR A 70 -2.12 -4.07 4.37
C THR A 70 -2.95 -2.85 4.02
N SER A 71 -3.99 -2.56 4.80
CA SER A 71 -4.98 -1.49 4.53
C SER A 71 -5.66 -1.62 3.15
N LEU A 72 -5.71 -2.83 2.60
CA LEU A 72 -6.43 -3.14 1.37
C LEU A 72 -7.87 -3.54 1.68
N ASP A 73 -8.80 -3.12 0.82
CA ASP A 73 -10.18 -3.56 0.91
C ASP A 73 -10.36 -5.04 0.51
N ARG A 74 -11.48 -5.63 0.92
CA ARG A 74 -11.75 -7.06 0.73
C ARG A 74 -11.75 -7.50 -0.73
N SER A 75 -12.29 -6.68 -1.64
CA SER A 75 -12.35 -7.00 -3.06
C SER A 75 -10.97 -6.95 -3.70
N SER A 76 -10.19 -5.93 -3.37
CA SER A 76 -8.79 -5.78 -3.80
C SER A 76 -7.93 -6.96 -3.33
N ILE A 77 -8.09 -7.42 -2.08
CA ILE A 77 -7.37 -8.59 -1.55
C ILE A 77 -7.72 -9.85 -2.32
N ALA A 78 -9.01 -10.09 -2.56
CA ALA A 78 -9.47 -11.30 -3.26
C ALA A 78 -8.90 -11.39 -4.69
N GLU A 79 -8.92 -10.27 -5.41
CA GLU A 79 -8.37 -10.17 -6.77
C GLU A 79 -6.84 -10.31 -6.77
N LEU A 80 -6.16 -9.59 -5.87
CA LEU A 80 -4.72 -9.62 -5.71
C LEU A 80 -4.23 -11.03 -5.37
N ALA A 81 -4.85 -11.67 -4.38
CA ALA A 81 -4.53 -13.04 -3.99
C ALA A 81 -4.77 -14.05 -5.13
N SER A 82 -5.83 -13.84 -5.93
CA SER A 82 -6.08 -14.67 -7.10
C SER A 82 -4.97 -14.58 -8.15
N ARG A 83 -4.55 -13.36 -8.47
CA ARG A 83 -3.44 -13.12 -9.42
C ARG A 83 -2.13 -13.70 -8.90
N MET A 84 -1.82 -13.48 -7.64
CA MET A 84 -0.56 -13.95 -7.03
C MET A 84 -0.52 -15.47 -6.90
N ALA A 85 -1.65 -16.12 -6.62
CA ALA A 85 -1.73 -17.58 -6.60
C ALA A 85 -1.50 -18.18 -8.00
N ARG A 86 -2.07 -17.57 -9.06
CA ARG A 86 -1.79 -18.00 -10.45
C ARG A 86 -0.33 -17.84 -10.84
N ARG A 87 0.36 -16.86 -10.28
CA ARG A 87 1.81 -16.65 -10.48
C ARG A 87 2.69 -17.54 -9.60
N GLY A 88 2.09 -18.36 -8.74
CA GLY A 88 2.84 -19.23 -7.83
C GLY A 88 3.52 -18.52 -6.66
N LEU A 89 3.21 -17.24 -6.40
CA LEU A 89 3.82 -16.45 -5.32
C LEU A 89 3.21 -16.75 -3.95
N ILE A 90 1.95 -17.16 -3.92
CA ILE A 90 1.22 -17.58 -2.73
C ILE A 90 0.41 -18.83 -3.00
N GLN A 91 0.01 -19.50 -1.92
CA GLN A 91 -0.94 -20.62 -1.95
C GLN A 91 -2.17 -20.28 -1.13
N ARG A 92 -3.34 -20.77 -1.58
CA ARG A 92 -4.58 -20.76 -0.80
C ARG A 92 -4.73 -22.13 -0.17
N ARG A 93 -4.82 -22.18 1.17
CA ARG A 93 -4.95 -23.42 1.94
C ARG A 93 -6.16 -23.35 2.85
N ARG A 94 -6.60 -24.50 3.35
CA ARG A 94 -7.47 -24.54 4.51
C ARG A 94 -6.62 -24.34 5.76
N ASP A 95 -7.17 -23.60 6.73
CA ASP A 95 -6.52 -23.43 8.02
C ASP A 95 -6.39 -24.80 8.70
N GLU A 96 -5.22 -25.12 9.22
CA GLU A 96 -4.94 -26.41 9.88
C GLU A 96 -5.69 -26.54 11.21
N ARG A 97 -6.04 -25.40 11.86
CA ARG A 97 -6.77 -25.35 13.15
C ARG A 97 -8.28 -25.28 12.96
N ASP A 98 -8.73 -24.61 11.89
CA ASP A 98 -10.13 -24.47 11.53
C ASP A 98 -10.31 -24.70 10.02
N GLY A 99 -10.57 -25.94 9.65
CA GLY A 99 -10.71 -26.34 8.24
C GLY A 99 -11.84 -25.63 7.46
N ARG A 100 -12.67 -24.80 8.13
CA ARG A 100 -13.68 -23.94 7.48
C ARG A 100 -13.08 -22.65 6.97
N LYS A 101 -11.94 -22.21 7.53
CA LYS A 101 -11.26 -20.99 7.13
C LYS A 101 -10.29 -21.26 5.98
N ARG A 102 -10.19 -20.27 5.10
CA ARG A 102 -9.18 -20.25 4.05
C ARG A 102 -8.11 -19.23 4.41
N VAL A 103 -6.86 -19.66 4.31
CA VAL A 103 -5.68 -18.82 4.57
C VAL A 103 -4.81 -18.72 3.34
N LEU A 104 -4.04 -17.65 3.28
CA LEU A 104 -2.99 -17.40 2.31
C LEU A 104 -1.66 -17.72 2.96
N ARG A 105 -0.79 -18.39 2.21
CA ARG A 105 0.58 -18.72 2.60
C ARG A 105 1.53 -18.25 1.51
N ILE A 106 2.65 -17.65 1.88
CA ILE A 106 3.72 -17.35 0.95
C ILE A 106 4.38 -18.64 0.47
N THR A 107 4.74 -18.71 -0.81
CA THR A 107 5.54 -19.80 -1.36
C THR A 107 7.02 -19.46 -1.29
N GLU A 108 7.88 -20.45 -1.58
CA GLU A 108 9.32 -20.21 -1.72
C GLU A 108 9.63 -19.20 -2.83
N GLU A 109 8.87 -19.25 -3.94
CA GLU A 109 8.98 -18.26 -5.02
C GLU A 109 8.57 -16.86 -4.56
N GLY A 110 7.49 -16.76 -3.79
CA GLY A 110 7.06 -15.49 -3.17
C GLY A 110 8.14 -14.93 -2.24
N ALA A 111 8.76 -15.76 -1.42
CA ALA A 111 9.85 -15.36 -0.53
C ALA A 111 11.08 -14.89 -1.30
N ARG A 112 11.48 -15.61 -2.36
CA ARG A 112 12.56 -15.17 -3.26
C ARG A 112 12.25 -13.83 -3.92
N THR A 113 11.00 -13.62 -4.34
CA THR A 113 10.55 -12.37 -4.93
C THR A 113 10.66 -11.19 -3.96
N VAL A 114 10.27 -11.38 -2.69
CA VAL A 114 10.46 -10.36 -1.63
C VAL A 114 11.94 -10.06 -1.44
N ALA A 115 12.77 -11.08 -1.30
CA ALA A 115 14.21 -10.91 -1.10
C ALA A 115 14.87 -10.16 -2.27
N ALA A 116 14.47 -10.46 -3.50
CA ALA A 116 14.98 -9.78 -4.70
C ALA A 116 14.54 -8.32 -4.77
N ALA A 117 13.31 -7.99 -4.30
CA ALA A 117 12.78 -6.63 -4.33
C ALA A 117 13.31 -5.75 -3.18
N ALA A 118 13.61 -6.32 -2.02
CA ALA A 118 13.92 -5.58 -0.80
C ALA A 118 15.03 -4.52 -0.95
N PRO A 119 16.18 -4.77 -1.61
CA PRO A 119 17.22 -3.75 -1.79
C PRO A 119 16.73 -2.54 -2.61
N TYR A 120 15.86 -2.77 -3.58
CA TYR A 120 15.28 -1.72 -4.42
C TYR A 120 14.22 -0.92 -3.68
N VAL A 121 13.40 -1.59 -2.85
CA VAL A 121 12.42 -0.93 -1.98
C VAL A 121 13.13 -0.03 -0.96
N HIS A 122 14.25 -0.47 -0.40
CA HIS A 122 15.08 0.38 0.46
C HIS A 122 15.59 1.62 -0.29
N ARG A 123 16.11 1.45 -1.51
CA ARG A 123 16.58 2.55 -2.37
C ARG A 123 15.46 3.50 -2.76
N LEU A 124 14.26 2.97 -3.04
CA LEU A 124 13.06 3.76 -3.28
C LEU A 124 12.75 4.66 -2.08
N GLY A 125 12.80 4.12 -0.86
CA GLY A 125 12.61 4.90 0.36
C GLY A 125 13.64 6.02 0.51
N GLN A 126 14.91 5.77 0.21
CA GLN A 126 15.96 6.80 0.21
C GLN A 126 15.65 7.90 -0.80
N ARG A 127 15.23 7.57 -2.03
CA ARG A 127 14.88 8.57 -3.05
C ARG A 127 13.63 9.37 -2.68
N LEU A 128 12.60 8.71 -2.14
CA LEU A 128 11.35 9.35 -1.75
C LEU A 128 11.57 10.42 -0.66
N PHE A 129 12.50 10.16 0.24
CA PHE A 129 12.81 11.03 1.38
C PHE A 129 14.15 11.78 1.23
N ALA A 130 14.68 11.93 0.02
CA ALA A 130 15.97 12.55 -0.21
C ALA A 130 16.07 14.02 0.25
N GLN A 131 14.92 14.70 0.39
CA GLN A 131 14.84 16.11 0.82
C GLN A 131 14.64 16.26 2.34
N PHE A 132 14.50 15.15 3.07
CA PHE A 132 14.27 15.16 4.51
C PHE A 132 15.53 14.74 5.26
N ASP A 133 15.81 15.37 6.37
CA ASP A 133 16.75 14.84 7.33
C ASP A 133 16.15 13.64 8.09
N GLU A 134 16.95 12.99 8.94
CA GLU A 134 16.52 11.76 9.64
C GLU A 134 15.36 12.05 10.63
N ALA A 135 15.37 13.18 11.32
CA ALA A 135 14.34 13.57 12.26
C ALA A 135 13.02 13.92 11.56
N GLU A 136 13.09 14.68 10.48
CA GLU A 136 11.95 15.03 9.63
C GLU A 136 11.30 13.78 9.03
N ARG A 137 12.12 12.86 8.51
CA ARG A 137 11.65 11.58 7.99
C ARG A 137 10.93 10.75 9.04
N ALA A 138 11.52 10.61 10.22
CA ALA A 138 10.93 9.86 11.33
C ALA A 138 9.58 10.46 11.74
N GLN A 139 9.51 11.78 11.89
CA GLN A 139 8.32 12.51 12.24
C GLN A 139 7.22 12.37 11.17
N PHE A 140 7.57 12.50 9.90
CA PHE A 140 6.64 12.33 8.79
C PHE A 140 6.03 10.92 8.77
N LEU A 141 6.86 9.88 8.96
CA LEU A 141 6.39 8.49 8.99
C LEU A 141 5.48 8.22 10.19
N ASP A 142 5.77 8.80 11.37
CA ASP A 142 4.89 8.72 12.54
C ASP A 142 3.51 9.34 12.24
N TYR A 143 3.48 10.55 11.69
CA TYR A 143 2.24 11.24 11.34
C TYR A 143 1.43 10.48 10.29
N LEU A 144 2.10 9.97 9.27
CA LEU A 144 1.44 9.18 8.22
C LEU A 144 0.84 7.88 8.78
N GLY A 145 1.57 7.19 9.67
CA GLY A 145 1.07 6.02 10.38
C GLY A 145 -0.18 6.33 11.21
N ARG A 146 -0.15 7.42 12.00
CA ARG A 146 -1.30 7.88 12.80
C ARG A 146 -2.53 8.20 11.95
N VAL A 147 -2.32 8.78 10.75
CA VAL A 147 -3.42 9.02 9.80
C VAL A 147 -3.99 7.70 9.29
N GLY A 148 -3.15 6.73 8.95
CA GLY A 148 -3.57 5.39 8.50
C GLY A 148 -4.36 4.62 9.57
N ASP A 149 -3.97 4.73 10.84
CA ASP A 149 -4.64 4.05 11.96
C ASP A 149 -6.06 4.57 12.24
N GLN A 150 -6.38 5.79 11.84
CA GLN A 150 -7.74 6.33 11.97
C GLN A 150 -8.76 5.51 11.18
N ALA A 151 -8.41 5.04 10.00
CA ALA A 151 -9.28 4.23 9.14
C ALA A 151 -9.59 2.83 9.71
N ASN A 152 -8.74 2.34 10.62
CA ASN A 152 -8.88 1.01 11.23
C ASN A 152 -9.65 1.02 12.57
N ARG A 153 -10.09 2.20 13.02
CA ARG A 153 -10.83 2.39 14.32
C ARG A 153 -12.35 2.48 14.16
N GLY A 154 -12.88 2.39 12.94
CA GLY A 154 -14.29 2.48 12.59
C GLY A 154 -14.92 1.07 12.37
#